data_b5537710f8d620a9f7b1617699b1a426
#
_entry.id   b5537710f8d620a9f7b1617699b1a426
#
_cell.length_a   1.000
_cell.length_b   1.000
_cell.length_c   1.000
_cell.angle_alpha   90.00
_cell.angle_beta   90.00
_cell.angle_gamma   90.00
#
_symmetry.space_group_name_H-M   'P 1'
#
loop_
_entity.id
_entity.type
_entity.pdbx_description
1 polymer ?
#
loop_
_entity_poly.entity_id
_entity_poly.type
_entity_poly.pdbx_seq_one_letter_code
_entity_poly.pdbx_strand_id
1 'polypeptide(L)'
;MKHQTIRDLTHIAIVAALYVVLTIVPPFNLISYGPYQFRIAEMFNLLGFYNRKYIIAVTLGCLIANFFSFNMIDVVDGSLSTLVFVSSGVHFFDRFKNQDIFGGLFDKAQVYFALYFSFFMVTIAAELTLVAHAPFWATWFSVAMGELASLLVGAILIKKLAKVIDFVS
;
A
#
# COMPACT_ATOMS: atom_id res chain seq x y z
N MET A 1 25.13 16.26 3.49
CA MET A 1 24.71 15.20 2.53
C MET A 1 24.79 13.79 3.13
N LYS A 2 25.92 13.32 3.69
CA LYS A 2 26.03 11.92 4.23
C LYS A 2 25.01 11.57 5.33
N HIS A 3 24.73 12.48 6.27
CA HIS A 3 23.78 12.25 7.37
C HIS A 3 22.34 12.13 6.91
N GLN A 4 21.93 12.90 5.90
CA GLN A 4 20.57 12.84 5.34
C GLN A 4 20.32 11.51 4.64
N THR A 5 21.31 11.02 3.89
CA THR A 5 21.23 9.72 3.22
C THR A 5 21.08 8.55 4.21
N ILE A 6 21.80 8.55 5.34
CA ILE A 6 21.69 7.51 6.37
C ILE A 6 20.31 7.52 7.01
N ARG A 7 19.79 8.71 7.34
CA ARG A 7 18.44 8.87 7.91
C ARG A 7 17.36 8.35 6.94
N ASP A 8 17.47 8.69 5.66
CA ASP A 8 16.52 8.25 4.65
C ASP A 8 16.54 6.73 4.49
N LEU A 9 17.71 6.11 4.47
CA LEU A 9 17.85 4.66 4.44
C LEU A 9 17.24 3.99 5.67
N THR A 10 17.42 4.59 6.85
CA THR A 10 16.82 4.10 8.09
C THR A 10 15.29 4.16 8.03
N HIS A 11 14.72 5.27 7.55
CA HIS A 11 13.27 5.39 7.40
C HIS A 11 12.72 4.38 6.39
N ILE A 12 13.39 4.19 5.26
CA ILE A 12 13.02 3.18 4.25
C ILE A 12 13.04 1.79 4.88
N ALA A 13 14.11 1.44 5.60
CA ALA A 13 14.24 0.13 6.22
C ALA A 13 13.17 -0.13 7.29
N ILE A 14 12.87 0.86 8.13
CA ILE A 14 11.84 0.75 9.18
C ILE A 14 10.45 0.54 8.54
N VAL A 15 10.10 1.36 7.56
CA VAL A 15 8.77 1.25 6.91
C VAL A 15 8.65 -0.06 6.14
N ALA A 16 9.70 -0.50 5.43
CA ALA A 16 9.71 -1.79 4.76
C ALA A 16 9.56 -2.95 5.76
N ALA A 17 10.28 -2.91 6.89
CA ALA A 17 10.16 -3.93 7.94
C ALA A 17 8.76 -3.96 8.58
N LEU A 18 8.16 -2.79 8.85
CA LEU A 18 6.79 -2.71 9.36
C LEU A 18 5.78 -3.25 8.34
N TYR A 19 5.96 -2.95 7.06
CA TYR A 19 5.13 -3.51 6.00
C TYR A 19 5.17 -5.04 6.01
N VAL A 20 6.37 -5.62 6.05
CA VAL A 20 6.58 -7.07 6.11
C VAL A 20 5.90 -7.66 7.34
N VAL A 21 6.14 -7.11 8.53
CA VAL A 21 5.56 -7.60 9.78
C VAL A 21 4.04 -7.57 9.73
N LEU A 22 3.43 -6.47 9.29
CA LEU A 22 1.97 -6.34 9.19
C LEU A 22 1.34 -7.16 8.06
N THR A 23 2.16 -7.76 7.20
CA THR A 23 1.66 -8.65 6.15
C THR A 23 1.79 -10.13 6.54
N ILE A 24 2.95 -10.55 7.10
CA ILE A 24 3.26 -11.97 7.25
C ILE A 24 3.09 -12.53 8.67
N VAL A 25 3.09 -11.66 9.71
CA VAL A 25 2.99 -12.14 11.10
C VAL A 25 1.53 -12.41 11.49
N PRO A 26 1.22 -13.55 12.14
CA PRO A 26 -0.11 -13.78 12.69
C PRO A 26 -0.51 -12.73 13.73
N PRO A 27 -1.79 -12.29 13.76
CA PRO A 27 -2.92 -12.75 12.95
C PRO A 27 -3.05 -12.05 11.57
N PHE A 28 -2.19 -11.09 11.24
CA PHE A 28 -2.30 -10.25 10.04
C PHE A 28 -2.22 -11.03 8.73
N ASN A 29 -1.40 -12.10 8.68
CA ASN A 29 -1.29 -12.94 7.50
C ASN A 29 -2.61 -13.62 7.11
N LEU A 30 -3.45 -13.96 8.08
CA LEU A 30 -4.74 -14.61 7.80
C LEU A 30 -5.71 -13.71 7.04
N ILE A 31 -5.64 -12.40 7.28
CA ILE A 31 -6.47 -11.41 6.58
C ILE A 31 -5.78 -10.86 5.32
N SER A 32 -4.44 -10.86 5.30
CA SER A 32 -3.67 -10.37 4.15
C SER A 32 -3.69 -11.31 2.94
N TYR A 33 -3.74 -12.61 3.17
CA TYR A 33 -3.78 -13.66 2.14
C TYR A 33 -5.11 -14.42 2.09
N GLY A 34 -6.11 -13.94 2.81
CA GLY A 34 -7.46 -14.51 2.81
C GLY A 34 -8.26 -14.18 1.55
N PRO A 35 -9.50 -14.71 1.44
CA PRO A 35 -10.38 -14.48 0.29
C PRO A 35 -10.70 -13.00 0.03
N TYR A 36 -10.65 -12.16 1.07
CA TYR A 36 -10.94 -10.72 1.00
C TYR A 36 -9.69 -9.84 0.96
N GLN A 37 -8.51 -10.42 1.13
CA GLN A 37 -7.19 -9.77 1.07
C GLN A 37 -7.14 -8.37 1.70
N PHE A 38 -7.52 -8.26 2.97
CA PHE A 38 -7.40 -7.01 3.72
C PHE A 38 -5.95 -6.86 4.21
N ARG A 39 -5.13 -6.10 3.49
CA ARG A 39 -3.71 -5.89 3.80
C ARG A 39 -3.52 -4.57 4.56
N ILE A 40 -3.44 -4.64 5.89
CA ILE A 40 -3.21 -3.44 6.75
C ILE A 40 -1.93 -2.70 6.33
N ALA A 41 -0.91 -3.42 5.89
CA ALA A 41 0.37 -2.86 5.46
C ALA A 41 0.23 -1.87 4.28
N GLU A 42 -0.80 -2.01 3.44
CA GLU A 42 -1.03 -1.12 2.30
C GLU A 42 -1.29 0.35 2.71
N MET A 43 -1.66 0.59 3.97
CA MET A 43 -1.76 1.96 4.48
C MET A 43 -0.46 2.75 4.32
N PHE A 44 0.71 2.08 4.32
CA PHE A 44 2.00 2.74 4.14
C PHE A 44 2.22 3.29 2.73
N ASN A 45 1.44 2.86 1.72
CA ASN A 45 1.47 3.46 0.39
C ASN A 45 1.14 4.97 0.44
N LEU A 46 0.31 5.37 1.40
CA LEU A 46 -0.07 6.77 1.61
C LEU A 46 1.09 7.66 2.11
N LEU A 47 2.17 7.06 2.66
CA LEU A 47 3.38 7.80 3.04
C LEU A 47 4.08 8.40 1.82
N GLY A 48 3.86 7.86 0.62
CA GLY A 48 4.35 8.42 -0.63
C GLY A 48 3.93 9.87 -0.87
N PHE A 49 2.78 10.31 -0.32
CA PHE A 49 2.34 11.70 -0.35
C PHE A 49 3.15 12.62 0.57
N TYR A 50 3.81 12.10 1.58
CA TYR A 50 4.65 12.88 2.50
C TYR A 50 6.09 12.97 2.00
N ASN A 51 6.65 11.82 1.56
CA ASN A 51 7.97 11.80 0.96
C ASN A 51 8.09 10.61 -0.01
N ARG A 52 8.59 10.87 -1.22
CA ARG A 52 8.70 9.84 -2.28
C ARG A 52 9.64 8.69 -1.94
N LYS A 53 10.55 8.85 -0.94
CA LYS A 53 11.40 7.75 -0.45
C LYS A 53 10.57 6.57 0.07
N TYR A 54 9.36 6.82 0.57
CA TYR A 54 8.48 5.76 1.07
C TYR A 54 7.89 4.88 -0.04
N ILE A 55 7.86 5.34 -1.28
CA ILE A 55 7.50 4.49 -2.43
C ILE A 55 8.48 3.33 -2.55
N ILE A 56 9.79 3.62 -2.38
CA ILE A 56 10.83 2.57 -2.35
C ILE A 56 10.63 1.65 -1.15
N ALA A 57 10.31 2.21 0.01
CA ALA A 57 10.10 1.43 1.23
C ALA A 57 8.95 0.43 1.09
N VAL A 58 7.79 0.86 0.60
CA VAL A 58 6.62 -0.02 0.44
C VAL A 58 6.84 -1.04 -0.67
N THR A 59 7.51 -0.66 -1.75
CA THR A 59 7.86 -1.60 -2.83
C THR A 59 8.79 -2.70 -2.32
N LEU A 60 9.82 -2.36 -1.54
CA LEU A 60 10.72 -3.33 -0.92
C LEU A 60 9.99 -4.19 0.11
N GLY A 61 9.11 -3.59 0.92
CA GLY A 61 8.28 -4.31 1.88
C GLY A 61 7.36 -5.31 1.19
N CYS A 62 6.69 -4.90 0.12
CA CYS A 62 5.84 -5.76 -0.70
C CYS A 62 6.64 -6.90 -1.34
N LEU A 63 7.81 -6.59 -1.92
CA LEU A 63 8.70 -7.58 -2.50
C LEU A 63 9.08 -8.67 -1.48
N ILE A 64 9.54 -8.26 -0.31
CA ILE A 64 9.95 -9.19 0.75
C ILE A 64 8.74 -9.99 1.27
N ALA A 65 7.60 -9.34 1.53
CA ALA A 65 6.40 -10.01 2.01
C ALA A 65 5.91 -11.08 1.03
N ASN A 66 5.94 -10.76 -0.27
CA ASN A 66 5.47 -11.69 -1.30
C ASN A 66 6.40 -12.89 -1.52
N PHE A 67 7.67 -12.85 -1.06
CA PHE A 67 8.49 -14.06 -1.00
C PHE A 67 7.91 -15.13 -0.04
N PHE A 68 7.07 -14.72 0.90
CA PHE A 68 6.36 -15.63 1.81
C PHE A 68 4.96 -16.00 1.31
N SER A 69 4.55 -15.54 0.12
CA SER A 69 3.33 -15.95 -0.56
C SER A 69 3.53 -17.31 -1.23
N PHE A 70 2.42 -17.87 -1.72
CA PHE A 70 2.42 -19.21 -2.33
C PHE A 70 3.01 -19.25 -3.74
N ASN A 71 3.33 -18.09 -4.35
CA ASN A 71 3.65 -18.02 -5.77
C ASN A 71 4.72 -16.96 -6.10
N MET A 72 5.70 -17.33 -6.93
CA MET A 72 6.73 -16.40 -7.41
C MET A 72 6.18 -15.34 -8.37
N ILE A 73 5.04 -15.56 -9.00
CA ILE A 73 4.38 -14.55 -9.84
C ILE A 73 3.89 -13.40 -8.99
N ASP A 74 3.33 -13.69 -7.80
CA ASP A 74 2.90 -12.68 -6.81
C ASP A 74 4.07 -11.76 -6.37
N VAL A 75 5.29 -12.31 -6.28
CA VAL A 75 6.49 -11.51 -5.98
C VAL A 75 6.72 -10.45 -7.06
N VAL A 76 6.61 -10.82 -8.31
CA VAL A 76 6.86 -9.91 -9.44
C VAL A 76 5.68 -8.98 -9.67
N ASP A 77 4.47 -9.52 -9.79
CA ASP A 77 3.26 -8.74 -10.08
C ASP A 77 2.94 -7.78 -8.95
N GLY A 78 2.90 -8.25 -7.70
CA GLY A 78 2.61 -7.41 -6.54
C GLY A 78 3.63 -6.28 -6.35
N SER A 79 4.94 -6.57 -6.51
CA SER A 79 5.98 -5.55 -6.32
C SER A 79 5.99 -4.53 -7.46
N LEU A 80 5.83 -4.96 -8.70
CA LEU A 80 5.76 -4.05 -9.85
C LEU A 80 4.48 -3.22 -9.81
N SER A 81 3.35 -3.83 -9.48
CA SER A 81 2.07 -3.13 -9.29
C SER A 81 2.19 -2.07 -8.20
N THR A 82 2.77 -2.40 -7.05
CA THR A 82 3.02 -1.43 -5.98
C THR A 82 3.89 -0.29 -6.48
N LEU A 83 5.04 -0.57 -7.12
CA LEU A 83 5.94 0.48 -7.62
C LEU A 83 5.24 1.39 -8.62
N VAL A 84 4.57 0.81 -9.62
CA VAL A 84 3.94 1.57 -10.71
C VAL A 84 2.73 2.35 -10.22
N PHE A 85 1.81 1.68 -9.51
CA PHE A 85 0.55 2.31 -9.12
C PHE A 85 0.69 3.26 -7.93
N VAL A 86 1.62 3.02 -7.00
CA VAL A 86 1.90 4.01 -5.95
C VAL A 86 2.61 5.22 -6.53
N SER A 87 3.61 5.04 -7.39
CA SER A 87 4.32 6.16 -8.02
C SER A 87 3.40 7.02 -8.86
N SER A 88 2.61 6.40 -9.73
CA SER A 88 1.67 7.12 -10.61
C SER A 88 0.52 7.74 -9.82
N GLY A 89 -0.05 7.04 -8.85
CA GLY A 89 -1.13 7.57 -8.02
C GLY A 89 -0.69 8.76 -7.18
N VAL A 90 0.47 8.69 -6.55
CA VAL A 90 1.06 9.85 -5.84
C VAL A 90 1.28 11.02 -6.81
N HIS A 91 1.82 10.75 -8.01
CA HIS A 91 2.04 11.81 -9.00
C HIS A 91 0.73 12.47 -9.47
N PHE A 92 -0.31 11.68 -9.76
CA PHE A 92 -1.58 12.21 -10.28
C PHE A 92 -2.39 12.97 -9.24
N PHE A 93 -2.34 12.51 -7.98
CA PHE A 93 -3.21 13.06 -6.93
C PHE A 93 -2.52 14.01 -5.97
N ASP A 94 -1.20 14.22 -6.06
CA ASP A 94 -0.44 15.16 -5.20
C ASP A 94 -1.03 16.58 -5.22
N ARG A 95 -1.59 17.01 -6.36
CA ARG A 95 -2.29 18.31 -6.51
C ARG A 95 -3.51 18.50 -5.61
N PHE A 96 -4.09 17.42 -5.08
CA PHE A 96 -5.23 17.44 -4.16
C PHE A 96 -4.85 17.28 -2.71
N LYS A 97 -3.55 17.21 -2.41
CA LYS A 97 -2.99 17.12 -1.07
C LYS A 97 -3.36 18.35 -0.24
N ASN A 98 -3.56 18.15 1.05
CA ASN A 98 -4.00 19.17 2.01
C ASN A 98 -5.41 19.75 1.72
N GLN A 99 -6.20 19.08 0.92
CA GLN A 99 -7.62 19.40 0.74
C GLN A 99 -8.44 18.43 1.61
N ASP A 100 -8.86 18.91 2.75
CA ASP A 100 -9.64 18.13 3.69
C ASP A 100 -11.08 17.94 3.23
N ILE A 101 -11.58 16.70 3.39
CA ILE A 101 -12.97 16.32 3.14
C ILE A 101 -13.56 15.60 4.36
N PHE A 102 -14.89 15.52 4.41
CA PHE A 102 -15.63 14.92 5.52
C PHE A 102 -15.23 15.49 6.90
N GLY A 103 -15.22 16.83 7.00
CA GLY A 103 -14.90 17.50 8.26
C GLY A 103 -13.45 17.35 8.73
N GLY A 104 -12.52 17.14 7.80
CA GLY A 104 -11.09 16.98 8.12
C GLY A 104 -10.67 15.55 8.43
N LEU A 105 -11.57 14.57 8.26
CA LEU A 105 -11.28 13.17 8.51
C LEU A 105 -10.30 12.60 7.48
N PHE A 106 -10.50 12.96 6.21
CA PHE A 106 -9.68 12.48 5.09
C PHE A 106 -8.98 13.62 4.36
N ASP A 107 -7.84 13.32 3.75
CA ASP A 107 -7.25 14.13 2.70
C ASP A 107 -7.78 13.65 1.34
N LYS A 108 -8.16 14.58 0.48
CA LYS A 108 -8.77 14.28 -0.82
C LYS A 108 -7.83 13.46 -1.73
N ALA A 109 -6.52 13.78 -1.69
CA ALA A 109 -5.53 13.02 -2.45
C ALA A 109 -5.50 11.55 -2.04
N GLN A 110 -5.57 11.27 -0.74
CA GLN A 110 -5.54 9.92 -0.21
C GLN A 110 -6.79 9.11 -0.58
N VAL A 111 -7.97 9.75 -0.59
CA VAL A 111 -9.22 9.08 -1.02
C VAL A 111 -9.20 8.78 -2.51
N TYR A 112 -8.76 9.71 -3.34
CA TYR A 112 -8.63 9.47 -4.79
C TYR A 112 -7.59 8.39 -5.08
N PHE A 113 -6.48 8.39 -4.36
CA PHE A 113 -5.50 7.33 -4.44
C PHE A 113 -6.09 5.97 -4.04
N ALA A 114 -6.86 5.90 -2.95
CA ALA A 114 -7.48 4.66 -2.50
C ALA A 114 -8.40 4.06 -3.56
N LEU A 115 -9.25 4.90 -4.19
CA LEU A 115 -10.13 4.45 -5.28
C LEU A 115 -9.34 3.99 -6.51
N TYR A 116 -8.31 4.75 -6.88
CA TYR A 116 -7.43 4.44 -8.00
C TYR A 116 -6.69 3.12 -7.78
N PHE A 117 -6.01 2.97 -6.66
CA PHE A 117 -5.19 1.81 -6.34
C PHE A 117 -6.06 0.55 -6.24
N SER A 118 -7.22 0.64 -5.57
CA SER A 118 -8.17 -0.47 -5.47
C SER A 118 -8.73 -0.91 -6.82
N PHE A 119 -8.94 0.01 -7.76
CA PHE A 119 -9.35 -0.35 -9.12
C PHE A 119 -8.28 -1.19 -9.82
N PHE A 120 -7.00 -0.85 -9.66
CA PHE A 120 -5.87 -1.56 -10.26
C PHE A 120 -5.55 -2.91 -9.61
N MET A 121 -6.28 -3.32 -8.56
CA MET A 121 -6.26 -4.71 -8.07
C MET A 121 -6.75 -5.72 -9.12
N VAL A 122 -7.13 -5.24 -10.29
CA VAL A 122 -7.42 -6.06 -11.48
C VAL A 122 -6.21 -6.93 -11.88
N THR A 123 -4.99 -6.49 -11.66
CA THR A 123 -3.77 -7.26 -11.94
C THR A 123 -3.66 -8.48 -11.03
N ILE A 124 -3.87 -8.28 -9.73
CA ILE A 124 -3.88 -9.36 -8.73
C ILE A 124 -5.02 -10.34 -8.99
N ALA A 125 -6.20 -9.85 -9.37
CA ALA A 125 -7.31 -10.71 -9.73
C ALA A 125 -7.01 -11.56 -10.99
N ALA A 126 -6.32 -10.97 -11.98
CA ALA A 126 -5.88 -11.68 -13.18
C ALA A 126 -4.86 -12.78 -12.82
N GLU A 127 -3.88 -12.46 -11.97
CA GLU A 127 -2.93 -13.43 -11.46
C GLU A 127 -3.63 -14.60 -10.76
N LEU A 128 -4.49 -14.32 -9.78
CA LEU A 128 -5.22 -15.37 -9.04
C LEU A 128 -6.13 -16.20 -9.95
N THR A 129 -6.66 -15.62 -11.01
CA THR A 129 -7.44 -16.37 -12.00
C THR A 129 -6.54 -17.32 -12.78
N LEU A 130 -5.37 -16.88 -13.19
CA LEU A 130 -4.43 -17.70 -13.97
C LEU A 130 -3.78 -18.81 -13.13
N VAL A 131 -3.43 -18.51 -11.89
CA VAL A 131 -2.65 -19.39 -11.02
C VAL A 131 -3.55 -20.30 -10.17
N ALA A 132 -4.60 -19.76 -9.57
CA ALA A 132 -5.48 -20.46 -8.65
C ALA A 132 -6.85 -20.82 -9.26
N HIS A 133 -7.06 -20.52 -10.56
CA HIS A 133 -8.35 -20.73 -11.25
C HIS A 133 -9.54 -20.05 -10.54
N ALA A 134 -9.28 -18.95 -9.83
CA ALA A 134 -10.32 -18.19 -9.15
C ALA A 134 -11.24 -17.44 -10.15
N PRO A 135 -12.54 -17.26 -9.86
CA PRO A 135 -13.43 -16.52 -10.75
C PRO A 135 -13.07 -15.04 -10.79
N PHE A 136 -12.62 -14.54 -11.93
CA PHE A 136 -12.01 -13.21 -12.10
C PHE A 136 -12.83 -12.06 -11.48
N TRP A 137 -14.10 -11.91 -11.85
CA TRP A 137 -14.91 -10.76 -11.40
C TRP A 137 -15.18 -10.76 -9.89
N ALA A 138 -15.45 -11.94 -9.33
CA ALA A 138 -15.67 -12.08 -7.89
C ALA A 138 -14.37 -11.80 -7.11
N THR A 139 -13.25 -12.31 -7.61
CA THR A 139 -11.92 -12.10 -7.03
C THR A 139 -11.54 -10.63 -7.10
N TRP A 140 -11.66 -9.98 -8.27
CA TRP A 140 -11.37 -8.56 -8.41
C TRP A 140 -12.19 -7.71 -7.45
N PHE A 141 -13.50 -7.92 -7.41
CA PHE A 141 -14.38 -7.17 -6.50
C PHE A 141 -13.97 -7.35 -5.03
N SER A 142 -13.71 -8.59 -4.63
CA SER A 142 -13.33 -8.93 -3.26
C SER A 142 -12.00 -8.27 -2.86
N VAL A 143 -10.96 -8.42 -3.69
CA VAL A 143 -9.63 -7.84 -3.44
C VAL A 143 -9.68 -6.32 -3.48
N ALA A 144 -10.36 -5.74 -4.46
CA ALA A 144 -10.50 -4.28 -4.57
C ALA A 144 -11.22 -3.67 -3.35
N MET A 145 -12.26 -4.33 -2.83
CA MET A 145 -12.98 -3.85 -1.64
C MET A 145 -12.14 -4.00 -0.36
N GLY A 146 -11.40 -5.09 -0.22
CA GLY A 146 -10.45 -5.28 0.88
C GLY A 146 -9.36 -4.21 0.87
N GLU A 147 -8.80 -3.93 -0.29
CA GLU A 147 -7.78 -2.90 -0.49
C GLU A 147 -8.31 -1.49 -0.21
N LEU A 148 -9.50 -1.16 -0.74
CA LEU A 148 -10.15 0.13 -0.49
C LEU A 148 -10.37 0.36 1.01
N ALA A 149 -10.88 -0.64 1.71
CA ALA A 149 -11.10 -0.56 3.15
C ALA A 149 -9.78 -0.37 3.91
N SER A 150 -8.72 -1.09 3.54
CA SER A 150 -7.39 -0.97 4.12
C SER A 150 -6.81 0.44 3.95
N LEU A 151 -6.88 0.99 2.73
CA LEU A 151 -6.38 2.33 2.43
C LEU A 151 -7.21 3.43 3.10
N LEU A 152 -8.53 3.31 3.19
CA LEU A 152 -9.37 4.30 3.88
C LEU A 152 -9.12 4.31 5.39
N VAL A 153 -9.01 3.15 6.02
CA VAL A 153 -8.61 3.05 7.43
C VAL A 153 -7.20 3.62 7.61
N GLY A 154 -6.29 3.25 6.70
CA GLY A 154 -4.94 3.76 6.66
C GLY A 154 -4.85 5.27 6.52
N ALA A 155 -5.70 5.89 5.69
CA ALA A 155 -5.73 7.34 5.50
C ALA A 155 -6.01 8.09 6.81
N ILE A 156 -6.93 7.58 7.62
CA ILE A 156 -7.22 8.16 8.95
C ILE A 156 -6.02 8.00 9.88
N LEU A 157 -5.41 6.80 9.89
CA LEU A 157 -4.28 6.49 10.77
C LEU A 157 -3.05 7.30 10.40
N ILE A 158 -2.66 7.30 9.12
CA ILE A 158 -1.49 8.04 8.63
C ILE A 158 -1.66 9.55 8.83
N LYS A 159 -2.85 10.09 8.58
CA LYS A 159 -3.14 11.50 8.82
C LYS A 159 -3.00 11.88 10.30
N LYS A 160 -3.42 11.01 11.23
CA LYS A 160 -3.22 11.20 12.67
C LYS A 160 -1.75 11.08 13.06
N LEU A 161 -1.05 10.07 12.55
CA LEU A 161 0.37 9.86 12.81
C LEU A 161 1.23 11.01 12.30
N ALA A 162 0.90 11.60 11.16
CA ALA A 162 1.61 12.74 10.58
C ALA A 162 1.53 14.02 11.43
N LYS A 163 0.65 14.07 12.44
CA LYS A 163 0.63 15.17 13.41
C LYS A 163 1.68 15.02 14.53
N VAL A 164 2.18 13.81 14.71
CA VAL A 164 3.12 13.45 15.80
C VAL A 164 4.49 13.07 15.23
N ILE A 165 4.51 12.46 14.06
CA ILE A 165 5.71 11.96 13.39
C ILE A 165 5.95 12.82 12.15
N ASP A 166 7.18 13.35 12.02
CA ASP A 166 7.60 14.06 10.81
C ASP A 166 8.00 13.06 9.71
N PHE A 167 7.10 12.84 8.76
CA PHE A 167 7.35 12.00 7.58
C PHE A 167 8.00 12.77 6.41
N VAL A 168 8.10 14.09 6.51
CA VAL A 168 8.62 14.93 5.40
C VAL A 168 10.14 15.01 5.41
N SER A 169 10.72 14.98 6.60
CA SER A 169 12.16 15.13 6.80
C SER A 169 12.97 13.88 6.43
#